data_00709dd997094a5a3487e27ef5bc2816
#
_entry.id   00709dd997094a5a3487e27ef5bc2816
#
_cell.length_a   1.000
_cell.length_b   1.000
_cell.length_c   1.000
_cell.angle_alpha   90.00
_cell.angle_beta   90.00
_cell.angle_gamma   90.00
#
_symmetry.space_group_name_H-M   'P 1'
#
loop_
_entity.id
_entity.type
_entity.pdbx_description
1 polymer ?
#
loop_
_entity_poly.entity_id
_entity_poly.type
_entity_poly.pdbx_seq_one_letter_code
_entity_poly.pdbx_strand_id
1 'polypeptide(L)'
;LGQELYDQKFKFDIQSGSTAAQIYDAAMARKRNLHTEMYKISKQLWPKYCGKAGEPTDSLVLIRKMIDTLSVNHVKADEFQSAIEAQIPKLVEFVKKKDLLYIDDSKPLVVRKEPAYMAGVAGASISAPGPYDKGGNTYYNVGSLAGWTKEASESYLREYNHYILQILNIHEAIPGHYTQLVYANQ
;
A
#
# COMPACT_ATOMS: atom_id res chain seq x y z
N LEU A 1 25.75 9.55 -18.36
CA LEU A 1 24.70 10.05 -19.27
C LEU A 1 24.52 11.56 -19.20
N GLY A 2 24.74 12.20 -18.04
CA GLY A 2 24.75 13.65 -17.84
C GLY A 2 23.38 14.31 -17.72
N GLN A 3 23.39 15.59 -17.29
CA GLN A 3 22.21 16.39 -17.00
C GLN A 3 21.32 16.59 -18.23
N GLU A 4 21.93 16.91 -19.38
CA GLU A 4 21.17 17.20 -20.60
C GLU A 4 20.31 16.03 -21.08
N LEU A 5 20.86 14.81 -21.10
CA LEU A 5 20.09 13.62 -21.46
C LEU A 5 19.03 13.28 -20.41
N TYR A 6 19.32 13.53 -19.14
CA TYR A 6 18.32 13.38 -18.07
C TYR A 6 17.15 14.33 -18.28
N ASP A 7 17.39 15.60 -18.54
CA ASP A 7 16.35 16.61 -18.72
C ASP A 7 15.49 16.33 -19.96
N GLN A 8 16.12 15.86 -21.05
CA GLN A 8 15.39 15.44 -22.27
C GLN A 8 14.49 14.24 -21.95
N LYS A 9 15.04 13.19 -21.33
CA LYS A 9 14.28 12.00 -20.93
C LYS A 9 13.15 12.37 -20.00
N PHE A 10 13.41 13.18 -18.97
CA PHE A 10 12.42 13.65 -18.02
C PHE A 10 11.23 14.35 -18.72
N LYS A 11 11.52 15.23 -19.68
CA LYS A 11 10.48 15.93 -20.47
C LYS A 11 9.58 14.95 -21.23
N PHE A 12 10.15 13.90 -21.83
CA PHE A 12 9.38 12.91 -22.58
C PHE A 12 8.61 11.94 -21.68
N ASP A 13 9.17 11.53 -20.55
CA ASP A 13 8.54 10.56 -19.64
C ASP A 13 7.42 11.21 -18.83
N ILE A 14 7.65 12.41 -18.31
CA ILE A 14 6.71 13.05 -17.36
C ILE A 14 5.62 13.86 -18.09
N GLN A 15 5.95 14.54 -19.18
CA GLN A 15 5.01 15.32 -20.02
C GLN A 15 4.12 16.31 -19.26
N SER A 16 4.56 16.76 -18.07
CA SER A 16 3.78 17.67 -17.21
C SER A 16 3.98 19.16 -17.50
N GLY A 17 4.89 19.51 -18.39
CA GLY A 17 5.32 20.90 -18.62
C GLY A 17 6.25 21.46 -17.52
N SER A 18 6.52 20.69 -16.46
CA SER A 18 7.42 21.08 -15.36
C SER A 18 8.83 20.56 -15.60
N THR A 19 9.83 21.29 -15.12
CA THR A 19 11.22 20.82 -15.08
C THR A 19 11.47 19.89 -13.88
N ALA A 20 12.53 19.08 -13.95
CA ALA A 20 12.94 18.24 -12.82
C ALA A 20 13.20 19.06 -11.54
N ALA A 21 13.81 20.23 -11.66
CA ALA A 21 14.06 21.15 -10.53
C ALA A 21 12.75 21.63 -9.89
N GLN A 22 11.77 22.05 -10.71
CA GLN A 22 10.45 22.47 -10.20
C GLN A 22 9.73 21.35 -9.46
N ILE A 23 9.77 20.12 -9.97
CA ILE A 23 9.16 18.95 -9.30
C ILE A 23 9.91 18.63 -8.00
N TYR A 24 11.25 18.70 -8.01
CA TYR A 24 12.05 18.52 -6.80
C TYR A 24 11.69 19.53 -5.70
N ASP A 25 11.61 20.82 -6.04
CA ASP A 25 11.26 21.87 -5.07
C ASP A 25 9.83 21.68 -4.52
N ALA A 26 8.88 21.33 -5.38
CA ALA A 26 7.51 21.00 -4.98
C ALA A 26 7.47 19.78 -4.05
N ALA A 27 8.23 18.73 -4.37
CA ALA A 27 8.34 17.51 -3.54
C ALA A 27 8.97 17.82 -2.18
N MET A 28 10.00 18.67 -2.12
CA MET A 28 10.63 19.10 -0.86
C MET A 28 9.69 19.97 -0.01
N ALA A 29 8.88 20.82 -0.62
CA ALA A 29 7.84 21.57 0.08
C ALA A 29 6.77 20.62 0.64
N ARG A 30 6.29 19.66 -0.16
CA ARG A 30 5.31 18.65 0.27
C ARG A 30 5.86 17.77 1.40
N LYS A 31 7.12 17.36 1.33
CA LYS A 31 7.80 16.60 2.40
C LYS A 31 7.74 17.35 3.73
N ARG A 32 8.07 18.64 3.74
CA ARG A 32 8.01 19.48 4.98
C ARG A 32 6.59 19.52 5.54
N ASN A 33 5.59 19.71 4.68
CA ASN A 33 4.19 19.73 5.09
C ASN A 33 3.76 18.39 5.69
N LEU A 34 4.11 17.28 5.03
CA LEU A 34 3.83 15.92 5.54
C LEU A 34 4.47 15.67 6.91
N HIS A 35 5.73 16.07 7.12
CA HIS A 35 6.37 15.94 8.43
C HIS A 35 5.61 16.75 9.50
N THR A 36 5.12 17.94 9.17
CA THR A 36 4.33 18.76 10.10
C THR A 36 2.99 18.07 10.43
N GLU A 37 2.31 17.54 9.43
CA GLU A 37 1.05 16.80 9.61
C GLU A 37 1.27 15.53 10.45
N MET A 38 2.30 14.74 10.12
CA MET A 38 2.67 13.53 10.87
C MET A 38 2.99 13.84 12.32
N TYR A 39 3.72 14.93 12.59
CA TYR A 39 4.03 15.36 13.95
C TYR A 39 2.75 15.69 14.73
N LYS A 40 1.83 16.47 14.14
CA LYS A 40 0.55 16.83 14.79
C LYS A 40 -0.26 15.57 15.11
N ILE A 41 -0.40 14.65 14.15
CA ILE A 41 -1.14 13.40 14.35
C ILE A 41 -0.45 12.55 15.43
N SER A 42 0.87 12.42 15.38
CA SER A 42 1.62 11.65 16.37
C SER A 42 1.44 12.19 17.79
N LYS A 43 1.42 13.52 17.96
CA LYS A 43 1.09 14.14 19.26
C LYS A 43 -0.32 13.81 19.74
N GLN A 44 -1.30 13.88 18.86
CA GLN A 44 -2.70 13.54 19.19
C GLN A 44 -2.85 12.07 19.61
N LEU A 45 -2.08 11.19 18.96
CA LEU A 45 -2.12 9.74 19.23
C LEU A 45 -1.25 9.33 20.43
N TRP A 46 -0.29 10.17 20.84
CA TRP A 46 0.68 9.82 21.88
C TRP A 46 0.06 9.33 23.19
N PRO A 47 -0.94 10.00 23.78
CA PRO A 47 -1.55 9.53 25.04
C PRO A 47 -2.19 8.14 24.90
N LYS A 48 -2.73 7.83 23.73
CA LYS A 48 -3.40 6.55 23.45
C LYS A 48 -2.42 5.38 23.32
N TYR A 49 -1.29 5.59 22.65
CA TYR A 49 -0.37 4.49 22.26
C TYR A 49 0.91 4.44 23.09
N CYS A 50 1.37 5.59 23.59
CA CYS A 50 2.59 5.69 24.39
C CYS A 50 2.32 6.00 25.88
N GLY A 51 1.05 6.28 26.24
CA GLY A 51 0.63 6.49 27.61
C GLY A 51 1.35 7.66 28.29
N LYS A 52 1.91 7.38 29.48
CA LYS A 52 2.63 8.39 30.27
C LYS A 52 4.11 8.57 29.89
N ALA A 53 4.59 7.90 28.84
CA ALA A 53 5.96 8.11 28.38
C ALA A 53 6.14 9.57 27.94
N GLY A 54 7.27 10.19 28.31
CA GLY A 54 7.57 11.57 27.95
C GLY A 54 7.65 11.75 26.43
N GLU A 55 6.97 12.77 25.92
CA GLU A 55 7.03 13.12 24.50
C GLU A 55 8.44 13.62 24.14
N PRO A 56 9.07 13.08 23.07
CA PRO A 56 10.29 13.66 22.53
C PRO A 56 10.08 15.10 22.07
N THR A 57 11.05 15.97 22.32
CA THR A 57 11.03 17.36 21.83
C THR A 57 11.32 17.45 20.34
N ASP A 58 12.15 16.54 19.80
CA ASP A 58 12.41 16.45 18.37
C ASP A 58 11.24 15.80 17.64
N SER A 59 10.73 16.49 16.63
CA SER A 59 9.54 16.08 15.88
C SER A 59 9.73 14.78 15.11
N LEU A 60 10.90 14.54 14.52
CA LEU A 60 11.19 13.32 13.76
C LEU A 60 11.37 12.14 14.70
N VAL A 61 11.98 12.34 15.86
CA VAL A 61 12.09 11.29 16.89
C VAL A 61 10.71 10.90 17.41
N LEU A 62 9.83 11.87 17.63
CA LEU A 62 8.45 11.61 18.07
C LEU A 62 7.67 10.82 17.02
N ILE A 63 7.72 11.24 15.74
CA ILE A 63 7.09 10.53 14.63
C ILE A 63 7.61 9.10 14.56
N ARG A 64 8.94 8.92 14.60
CA ARG A 64 9.55 7.58 14.52
C ARG A 64 9.07 6.67 15.65
N LYS A 65 9.08 7.14 16.89
CA LYS A 65 8.60 6.37 18.04
C LYS A 65 7.13 5.97 17.89
N MET A 66 6.29 6.88 17.36
CA MET A 66 4.89 6.57 17.10
C MET A 66 4.76 5.46 16.03
N ILE A 67 5.48 5.58 14.92
CA ILE A 67 5.50 4.55 13.86
C ILE A 67 6.00 3.22 14.43
N ASP A 68 7.10 3.21 15.19
CA ASP A 68 7.63 2.00 15.82
C ASP A 68 6.61 1.35 16.76
N THR A 69 5.86 2.16 17.51
CA THR A 69 4.81 1.68 18.42
C THR A 69 3.62 1.08 17.64
N LEU A 70 3.21 1.69 16.56
CA LEU A 70 2.10 1.19 15.72
C LEU A 70 2.49 -0.04 14.92
N SER A 71 3.74 -0.10 14.45
CA SER A 71 4.22 -1.16 13.56
C SER A 71 4.29 -2.55 14.21
N VAL A 72 4.30 -2.64 15.54
CA VAL A 72 4.25 -3.93 16.25
C VAL A 72 2.88 -4.62 16.16
N ASN A 73 1.86 -3.88 15.74
CA ASN A 73 0.52 -4.44 15.53
C ASN A 73 0.41 -5.05 14.14
N HIS A 74 0.98 -6.22 13.97
CA HIS A 74 0.94 -7.01 12.74
C HIS A 74 0.55 -8.46 13.01
N VAL A 75 0.23 -9.20 11.97
CA VAL A 75 -0.08 -10.63 12.03
C VAL A 75 1.21 -11.46 12.05
N LYS A 76 1.08 -12.77 12.27
CA LYS A 76 2.21 -13.70 12.08
C LYS A 76 2.47 -13.94 10.59
N ALA A 77 3.67 -14.42 10.27
CA ALA A 77 4.08 -14.63 8.87
C ALA A 77 3.21 -15.65 8.13
N ASP A 78 2.75 -16.69 8.81
CA ASP A 78 1.84 -17.72 8.29
C ASP A 78 0.37 -17.26 8.18
N GLU A 79 0.01 -16.18 8.86
CA GLU A 79 -1.32 -15.58 8.84
C GLU A 79 -1.46 -14.43 7.82
N PHE A 80 -0.37 -14.04 7.13
CA PHE A 80 -0.35 -12.83 6.29
C PHE A 80 -1.38 -12.88 5.16
N GLN A 81 -1.46 -13.99 4.41
CA GLN A 81 -2.44 -14.15 3.35
C GLN A 81 -3.87 -14.16 3.88
N SER A 82 -4.15 -14.91 4.94
CA SER A 82 -5.50 -15.00 5.53
C SER A 82 -5.98 -13.66 6.11
N ALA A 83 -5.06 -12.84 6.62
CA ALA A 83 -5.38 -11.49 7.08
C ALA A 83 -5.79 -10.56 5.92
N ILE A 84 -5.17 -10.70 4.75
CA ILE A 84 -5.58 -10.01 3.51
C ILE A 84 -6.98 -10.46 3.11
N GLU A 85 -7.20 -11.77 3.01
CA GLU A 85 -8.49 -12.36 2.65
C GLU A 85 -9.62 -11.88 3.55
N ALA A 86 -9.39 -11.82 4.85
CA ALA A 86 -10.38 -11.41 5.86
C ALA A 86 -10.79 -9.92 5.77
N GLN A 87 -10.00 -9.08 5.11
CA GLN A 87 -10.32 -7.67 4.92
C GLN A 87 -11.20 -7.41 3.68
N ILE A 88 -11.13 -8.25 2.65
CA ILE A 88 -11.82 -8.03 1.38
C ILE A 88 -13.34 -7.88 1.55
N PRO A 89 -14.06 -8.77 2.26
CA PRO A 89 -15.49 -8.61 2.47
C PRO A 89 -15.88 -7.31 3.16
N LYS A 90 -15.06 -6.83 4.09
CA LYS A 90 -15.30 -5.56 4.80
C LYS A 90 -15.17 -4.35 3.88
N LEU A 91 -14.21 -4.39 2.94
CA LEU A 91 -14.04 -3.35 1.93
C LEU A 91 -15.21 -3.34 0.94
N VAL A 92 -15.68 -4.51 0.50
CA VAL A 92 -16.88 -4.66 -0.35
C VAL A 92 -18.09 -4.06 0.36
N GLU A 93 -18.34 -4.45 1.61
CA GLU A 93 -19.43 -3.93 2.41
C GLU A 93 -19.36 -2.40 2.54
N PHE A 94 -18.17 -1.87 2.85
CA PHE A 94 -17.97 -0.42 2.98
C PHE A 94 -18.30 0.31 1.67
N VAL A 95 -17.79 -0.18 0.53
CA VAL A 95 -18.02 0.42 -0.78
C VAL A 95 -19.51 0.41 -1.13
N LYS A 96 -20.19 -0.73 -0.94
CA LYS A 96 -21.64 -0.88 -1.17
C LYS A 96 -22.46 0.00 -0.24
N LYS A 97 -22.15 0.02 1.06
CA LYS A 97 -22.85 0.84 2.07
C LYS A 97 -22.72 2.34 1.83
N LYS A 98 -21.59 2.78 1.29
CA LYS A 98 -21.31 4.19 0.98
C LYS A 98 -21.71 4.59 -0.44
N ASP A 99 -22.20 3.64 -1.22
CA ASP A 99 -22.59 3.84 -2.62
C ASP A 99 -21.50 4.53 -3.45
N LEU A 100 -20.25 4.05 -3.27
CA LEU A 100 -19.10 4.68 -3.93
C LEU A 100 -18.97 4.26 -5.39
N LEU A 101 -19.23 2.99 -5.67
CA LEU A 101 -19.20 2.41 -7.01
C LEU A 101 -19.90 1.03 -7.01
N TYR A 102 -20.30 0.58 -8.18
CA TYR A 102 -20.84 -0.76 -8.37
C TYR A 102 -19.72 -1.80 -8.33
N ILE A 103 -19.94 -2.89 -7.59
CA ILE A 103 -19.06 -4.07 -7.59
C ILE A 103 -19.82 -5.23 -8.20
N ASP A 104 -19.26 -5.80 -9.26
CA ASP A 104 -19.84 -6.96 -9.96
C ASP A 104 -19.52 -8.24 -9.20
N ASP A 105 -20.50 -8.74 -8.45
CA ASP A 105 -20.36 -9.98 -7.68
C ASP A 105 -20.18 -11.24 -8.57
N SER A 106 -20.44 -11.14 -9.89
CA SER A 106 -20.20 -12.22 -10.85
C SER A 106 -18.73 -12.37 -11.26
N LYS A 107 -17.90 -11.40 -10.88
CA LYS A 107 -16.46 -11.35 -11.19
C LYS A 107 -15.66 -11.51 -9.89
N PRO A 108 -15.48 -12.72 -9.37
CA PRO A 108 -14.85 -12.92 -8.07
C PRO A 108 -13.36 -12.54 -8.07
N LEU A 109 -12.92 -11.92 -6.97
CA LEU A 109 -11.51 -11.76 -6.66
C LEU A 109 -11.02 -12.97 -5.87
N VAL A 110 -10.05 -13.69 -6.41
CA VAL A 110 -9.47 -14.87 -5.77
C VAL A 110 -8.12 -14.50 -5.18
N VAL A 111 -8.01 -14.48 -3.85
CA VAL A 111 -6.72 -14.29 -3.18
C VAL A 111 -5.93 -15.60 -3.24
N ARG A 112 -4.68 -15.53 -3.65
CA ARG A 112 -3.81 -16.71 -3.72
C ARG A 112 -2.37 -16.38 -3.37
N LYS A 113 -1.61 -17.41 -3.00
CA LYS A 113 -0.16 -17.28 -2.90
C LYS A 113 0.42 -16.94 -4.27
N GLU A 114 1.35 -15.98 -4.27
CA GLU A 114 2.05 -15.58 -5.50
C GLU A 114 2.72 -16.80 -6.15
N PRO A 115 2.51 -17.03 -7.45
CA PRO A 115 3.21 -18.08 -8.18
C PRO A 115 4.73 -17.88 -8.15
N ALA A 116 5.50 -18.96 -8.03
CA ALA A 116 6.95 -18.90 -7.87
C ALA A 116 7.67 -18.12 -9.00
N TYR A 117 7.13 -18.15 -10.22
CA TYR A 117 7.71 -17.43 -11.37
C TYR A 117 7.50 -15.90 -11.30
N MET A 118 6.60 -15.42 -10.44
CA MET A 118 6.34 -14.00 -10.19
C MET A 118 7.04 -13.49 -8.93
N ALA A 119 7.58 -14.39 -8.12
CA ALA A 119 8.13 -14.05 -6.82
C ALA A 119 9.28 -13.03 -6.92
N GLY A 120 9.24 -12.04 -5.99
CA GLY A 120 10.30 -11.02 -5.88
C GLY A 120 10.08 -9.79 -6.76
N VAL A 121 8.99 -9.70 -7.52
CA VAL A 121 8.65 -8.50 -8.31
C VAL A 121 7.92 -7.46 -7.45
N ALA A 122 6.94 -7.89 -6.67
CA ALA A 122 6.19 -7.05 -5.74
C ALA A 122 5.72 -7.89 -4.55
N GLY A 123 5.42 -7.23 -3.41
CA GLY A 123 4.86 -7.92 -2.24
C GLY A 123 3.41 -8.39 -2.43
N ALA A 124 2.70 -7.75 -3.35
CA ALA A 124 1.34 -8.08 -3.76
C ALA A 124 1.09 -7.58 -5.19
N SER A 125 0.17 -8.21 -5.92
CA SER A 125 -0.20 -7.81 -7.28
C SER A 125 -1.56 -8.34 -7.69
N ILE A 126 -2.20 -7.69 -8.67
CA ILE A 126 -3.43 -8.17 -9.30
C ILE A 126 -3.11 -8.74 -10.68
N SER A 127 -3.62 -9.94 -10.95
CA SER A 127 -3.61 -10.55 -12.28
C SER A 127 -5.05 -10.72 -12.76
N ALA A 128 -5.46 -9.95 -13.76
CA ALA A 128 -6.77 -10.05 -14.39
C ALA A 128 -6.68 -10.80 -15.72
N PRO A 129 -7.75 -11.47 -16.17
CA PRO A 129 -7.84 -11.99 -17.52
C PRO A 129 -7.76 -10.85 -18.55
N GLY A 130 -7.35 -11.17 -19.76
CA GLY A 130 -7.38 -10.22 -20.87
C GLY A 130 -8.82 -9.85 -21.27
N PRO A 131 -9.03 -8.77 -22.05
CA PRO A 131 -10.37 -8.27 -22.39
C PRO A 131 -11.19 -9.28 -23.24
N TYR A 132 -10.55 -10.22 -23.90
CA TYR A 132 -11.20 -11.27 -24.70
C TYR A 132 -11.35 -12.60 -23.96
N ASP A 133 -10.78 -12.73 -22.76
CA ASP A 133 -10.89 -13.93 -21.93
C ASP A 133 -12.10 -13.79 -20.99
N LYS A 134 -13.23 -14.35 -21.41
CA LYS A 134 -14.50 -14.26 -20.68
C LYS A 134 -14.63 -15.22 -19.48
N GLY A 135 -13.74 -16.20 -19.37
CA GLY A 135 -13.82 -17.27 -18.37
C GLY A 135 -12.79 -17.20 -17.25
N GLY A 136 -11.88 -16.26 -17.30
CA GLY A 136 -10.79 -16.16 -16.33
C GLY A 136 -11.17 -15.50 -15.00
N ASN A 137 -10.52 -15.95 -13.91
CA ASN A 137 -10.62 -15.30 -12.61
C ASN A 137 -9.63 -14.14 -12.51
N THR A 138 -9.97 -13.13 -11.73
CA THR A 138 -9.00 -12.13 -11.27
C THR A 138 -8.35 -12.63 -9.99
N TYR A 139 -7.04 -12.64 -9.96
CA TYR A 139 -6.25 -13.12 -8.84
C TYR A 139 -5.56 -11.97 -8.12
N TYR A 140 -5.68 -11.96 -6.80
CA TYR A 140 -4.84 -11.19 -5.91
C TYR A 140 -3.68 -12.08 -5.46
N ASN A 141 -2.52 -11.88 -6.03
CA ASN A 141 -1.32 -12.63 -5.70
C ASN A 141 -0.67 -11.99 -4.47
N VAL A 142 -0.42 -12.79 -3.44
CA VAL A 142 0.19 -12.35 -2.19
C VAL A 142 1.52 -13.05 -2.02
N GLY A 143 2.58 -12.28 -1.83
CA GLY A 143 3.92 -12.79 -1.59
C GLY A 143 3.98 -13.70 -0.36
N SER A 144 4.77 -14.75 -0.44
CA SER A 144 4.94 -15.69 0.67
C SER A 144 6.16 -15.36 1.48
N LEU A 145 6.01 -15.33 2.80
CA LEU A 145 7.13 -15.21 3.75
C LEU A 145 7.74 -16.57 4.13
N ALA A 146 7.29 -17.67 3.51
CA ALA A 146 7.84 -18.99 3.74
C ALA A 146 9.32 -19.05 3.32
N GLY A 147 10.16 -19.57 4.21
CA GLY A 147 11.62 -19.64 3.98
C GLY A 147 12.39 -18.35 4.30
N TRP A 148 11.71 -17.29 4.70
CA TRP A 148 12.39 -16.09 5.19
C TRP A 148 12.97 -16.30 6.59
N THR A 149 14.03 -15.58 6.93
CA THR A 149 14.49 -15.56 8.33
C THR A 149 13.46 -14.87 9.21
N LYS A 150 13.50 -15.14 10.50
CA LYS A 150 12.61 -14.53 11.48
C LYS A 150 12.74 -12.99 11.46
N GLU A 151 13.96 -12.50 11.37
CA GLU A 151 14.28 -11.07 11.35
C GLU A 151 13.76 -10.39 10.08
N ALA A 152 13.91 -11.03 8.91
CA ALA A 152 13.41 -10.51 7.64
C ALA A 152 11.87 -10.49 7.63
N SER A 153 11.23 -11.55 8.10
CA SER A 153 9.77 -11.63 8.21
C SER A 153 9.23 -10.57 9.17
N GLU A 154 9.85 -10.41 10.33
CA GLU A 154 9.49 -9.39 11.32
C GLU A 154 9.59 -7.97 10.72
N SER A 155 10.70 -7.67 10.05
CA SER A 155 10.91 -6.38 9.40
C SER A 155 9.83 -6.09 8.36
N TYR A 156 9.50 -7.06 7.52
CA TYR A 156 8.46 -6.96 6.50
C TYR A 156 7.07 -6.77 7.12
N LEU A 157 6.71 -7.55 8.13
CA LEU A 157 5.41 -7.47 8.78
C LEU A 157 5.21 -6.16 9.56
N ARG A 158 6.28 -5.58 10.10
CA ARG A 158 6.23 -4.24 10.71
C ARG A 158 5.96 -3.15 9.68
N GLU A 159 6.42 -3.29 8.44
CA GLU A 159 6.07 -2.40 7.33
C GLU A 159 4.62 -2.65 6.90
N TYR A 160 4.27 -3.91 6.63
CA TYR A 160 2.89 -4.32 6.28
C TYR A 160 2.06 -4.64 7.53
N ASN A 161 2.11 -3.76 8.53
CA ASN A 161 1.33 -3.89 9.75
C ASN A 161 -0.17 -3.75 9.50
N HIS A 162 -0.97 -3.96 10.53
CA HIS A 162 -2.44 -3.94 10.43
C HIS A 162 -3.01 -2.73 9.69
N TYR A 163 -2.43 -1.54 9.87
CA TYR A 163 -2.91 -0.31 9.25
C TYR A 163 -2.51 -0.21 7.77
N ILE A 164 -1.26 -0.52 7.46
CA ILE A 164 -0.73 -0.48 6.08
C ILE A 164 -1.33 -1.60 5.24
N LEU A 165 -1.58 -2.77 5.83
CA LEU A 165 -2.24 -3.88 5.15
C LEU A 165 -3.64 -3.51 4.64
N GLN A 166 -4.39 -2.70 5.39
CA GLN A 166 -5.68 -2.18 4.92
C GLN A 166 -5.51 -1.24 3.71
N ILE A 167 -4.51 -0.37 3.73
CA ILE A 167 -4.20 0.53 2.61
C ILE A 167 -3.80 -0.28 1.37
N LEU A 168 -2.97 -1.32 1.55
CA LEU A 168 -2.60 -2.25 0.48
C LEU A 168 -3.84 -2.89 -0.15
N ASN A 169 -4.76 -3.41 0.65
CA ASN A 169 -6.00 -4.03 0.16
C ASN A 169 -6.92 -3.04 -0.56
N ILE A 170 -6.95 -1.79 -0.13
CA ILE A 170 -7.67 -0.71 -0.83
C ILE A 170 -7.01 -0.45 -2.18
N HIS A 171 -5.68 -0.44 -2.26
CA HIS A 171 -4.93 -0.19 -3.48
C HIS A 171 -5.01 -1.35 -4.48
N GLU A 172 -4.77 -2.57 -4.04
CA GLU A 172 -4.73 -3.74 -4.91
C GLU A 172 -6.14 -4.28 -5.22
N ALA A 173 -6.98 -4.36 -4.21
CA ALA A 173 -8.27 -5.01 -4.32
C ALA A 173 -9.42 -4.03 -4.51
N ILE A 174 -10.07 -3.56 -3.43
CA ILE A 174 -11.34 -2.86 -3.45
C ILE A 174 -11.25 -1.52 -2.72
N PRO A 175 -11.43 -0.41 -3.45
CA PRO A 175 -11.82 -0.27 -4.87
C PRO A 175 -10.65 -0.12 -5.85
N GLY A 176 -9.48 -0.66 -5.55
CA GLY A 176 -8.23 -0.46 -6.28
C GLY A 176 -8.12 -1.17 -7.64
N HIS A 177 -6.95 -1.76 -7.91
CA HIS A 177 -6.62 -2.35 -9.21
C HIS A 177 -7.59 -3.44 -9.67
N TYR A 178 -8.08 -4.30 -8.76
CA TYR A 178 -9.09 -5.28 -9.13
C TYR A 178 -10.32 -4.60 -9.76
N THR A 179 -10.88 -3.61 -9.10
CA THR A 179 -12.08 -2.91 -9.58
C THR A 179 -11.81 -2.19 -10.91
N GLN A 180 -10.66 -1.50 -11.01
CA GLN A 180 -10.21 -0.85 -12.24
C GLN A 180 -10.18 -1.82 -13.41
N LEU A 181 -9.59 -3.01 -13.23
CA LEU A 181 -9.45 -4.01 -14.29
C LEU A 181 -10.78 -4.66 -14.65
N VAL A 182 -11.67 -4.89 -13.68
CA VAL A 182 -13.04 -5.36 -13.95
C VAL A 182 -13.79 -4.38 -14.85
N TYR A 183 -13.69 -3.08 -14.58
CA TYR A 183 -14.32 -2.05 -15.42
C TYR A 183 -13.65 -1.90 -16.79
N ALA A 184 -12.34 -2.02 -16.87
CA ALA A 184 -11.61 -1.91 -18.13
C ALA A 184 -11.88 -3.08 -19.10
N ASN A 185 -12.33 -4.20 -18.59
CA ASN A 185 -12.59 -5.44 -19.35
C ASN A 185 -14.09 -5.71 -19.60
N GLN A 186 -14.94 -4.71 -19.44
CA GLN A 186 -16.39 -4.79 -19.71
C GLN A 186 -16.73 -4.65 -21.20
#